data_b0800f61e4787011bd1c0728e4738c96
#
_entry.id   b0800f61e4787011bd1c0728e4738c96
#
_cell.length_a   1.000
_cell.length_b   1.000
_cell.length_c   1.000
_cell.angle_alpha   90.00
_cell.angle_beta   90.00
_cell.angle_gamma   90.00
#
_symmetry.space_group_name_H-M   'P 1'
#
loop_
_entity.id
_entity.type
_entity.pdbx_description
1 polymer ?
#
loop_
_entity_poly.entity_id
_entity_poly.type
_entity_poly.pdbx_seq_one_letter_code
_entity_poly.pdbx_strand_id
1 'polypeptide(L)'
;MDENEIKKLPPFTAALTHHAIKKQYPFDTPGHHGGEFYNLTEEGKIFTQFWGNSMFEGDVSDSDAELGDPSSHEGLAGMAEKLAAETFNADKTWFVLHGTSVSNRICCNALLSSGDLVLFDRNNHKSMYQGALLQSDVTPVYLETIRFRGGIIGGLSSKGLQRKTLREKAEQIAPAKMKKKHPYRLACLQLATYDGFIADARYFIDLLSPLCDYILFDAAWAGYESFIPLLESFSPLTQPLKKSHAGILVTQSVHKQLAGFSQTSQIHKKDHHIKNKKQYLPDDVLDNSFLMHISTSPYFPLFSSLEMNACIHKKQGQKLWEKALRFGIETRKEIMRHCRSVQPLLPGNIDGRPWDSYDTENIMTDRRFWNYRQMSKEMGARNISPHYLIDPCKILLTTHLGEKKIPAALLSMYLQNRHITPEKCGLHSILFLAQPGDTKEKADYLITALRQFETACMDKPVKEIFPSLSRTYDMTVGELCTSIEKLLDTHNAGDLEEKMFILSDKTTGISGKKATDCFVKGERKLVPLKQLKGRIALECAMVYPPGICGVAAGEKWTGTAVSYFAFIEEYINAFPDFAPECVGLHIKEEKGRKKLYAWVLPKKKRLLNRQR
;
A
#
# COMPACT_ATOMS: atom_id res chain seq x y z
N MET A 1 -8.32 35.77 -7.62
CA MET A 1 -8.15 35.78 -6.15
C MET A 1 -7.65 37.14 -5.74
N ASP A 2 -8.17 37.69 -4.64
CA ASP A 2 -7.65 38.95 -4.09
C ASP A 2 -6.50 38.68 -3.08
N GLU A 3 -5.74 39.70 -2.71
CA GLU A 3 -4.62 39.59 -1.78
C GLU A 3 -5.05 39.08 -0.37
N ASN A 4 -6.28 39.36 0.07
CA ASN A 4 -6.78 38.94 1.36
C ASN A 4 -7.11 37.44 1.37
N GLU A 5 -7.49 36.88 0.22
CA GLU A 5 -7.69 35.44 0.05
C GLU A 5 -6.35 34.71 0.04
N ILE A 6 -5.34 35.22 -0.68
CA ILE A 6 -3.99 34.65 -0.75
C ILE A 6 -3.34 34.59 0.64
N LYS A 7 -3.48 35.65 1.45
CA LYS A 7 -2.97 35.69 2.83
C LYS A 7 -3.53 34.62 3.77
N LYS A 8 -4.62 33.94 3.40
CA LYS A 8 -5.17 32.80 4.17
C LYS A 8 -4.47 31.47 3.85
N LEU A 9 -3.73 31.40 2.76
CA LEU A 9 -2.96 30.24 2.33
C LEU A 9 -1.67 30.11 3.15
N PRO A 10 -1.11 28.92 3.29
CA PRO A 10 0.20 28.75 3.89
C PRO A 10 1.32 29.28 2.99
N PRO A 11 2.52 29.58 3.54
CA PRO A 11 3.52 30.45 2.89
C PRO A 11 3.94 30.04 1.48
N PHE A 12 4.30 28.77 1.24
CA PHE A 12 4.71 28.31 -0.09
C PHE A 12 3.56 28.42 -1.10
N THR A 13 2.39 27.93 -0.72
CA THR A 13 1.18 27.98 -1.56
C THR A 13 0.76 29.42 -1.85
N ALA A 14 0.88 30.32 -0.89
CA ALA A 14 0.59 31.75 -1.08
C ALA A 14 1.56 32.38 -2.09
N ALA A 15 2.86 32.12 -1.96
CA ALA A 15 3.88 32.61 -2.89
C ALA A 15 3.68 32.07 -4.30
N LEU A 16 3.43 30.76 -4.45
CA LEU A 16 3.13 30.12 -5.73
C LEU A 16 1.87 30.72 -6.38
N THR A 17 0.80 30.91 -5.60
CA THR A 17 -0.43 31.51 -6.09
C THR A 17 -0.19 32.94 -6.56
N HIS A 18 0.58 33.72 -5.78
CA HIS A 18 0.91 35.09 -6.13
C HIS A 18 1.77 35.16 -7.41
N HIS A 19 2.74 34.25 -7.57
CA HIS A 19 3.53 34.12 -8.80
C HIS A 19 2.63 33.81 -10.00
N ALA A 20 1.75 32.81 -9.88
CA ALA A 20 0.87 32.36 -10.97
C ALA A 20 -0.13 33.42 -11.45
N ILE A 21 -0.59 34.32 -10.58
CA ILE A 21 -1.53 35.40 -10.99
C ILE A 21 -0.85 36.63 -11.55
N LYS A 22 0.47 36.80 -11.36
CA LYS A 22 1.24 37.91 -12.00
C LYS A 22 1.51 37.55 -13.45
N LYS A 23 1.47 38.56 -14.31
CA LYS A 23 1.91 38.37 -15.69
C LYS A 23 3.40 38.11 -15.72
N GLN A 24 3.77 36.89 -16.10
CA GLN A 24 5.15 36.44 -16.27
C GLN A 24 5.57 36.54 -17.75
N TYR A 25 6.87 36.62 -17.97
CA TYR A 25 7.50 36.58 -19.31
C TYR A 25 8.61 35.49 -19.24
N PRO A 26 8.27 34.19 -19.23
CA PRO A 26 9.22 33.15 -19.02
C PRO A 26 10.15 32.96 -20.23
N PHE A 27 11.43 32.82 -19.98
CA PHE A 27 12.48 32.42 -20.92
C PHE A 27 13.25 31.20 -20.39
N ASP A 28 12.70 30.52 -19.40
CA ASP A 28 13.22 29.39 -18.69
C ASP A 28 12.36 28.14 -18.89
N THR A 29 12.61 27.08 -18.09
CA THR A 29 11.76 25.89 -18.04
C THR A 29 10.63 26.09 -17.03
N PRO A 30 9.48 25.38 -17.17
CA PRO A 30 9.12 24.40 -18.23
C PRO A 30 8.77 25.09 -19.56
N GLY A 31 9.16 24.45 -20.67
CA GLY A 31 9.04 25.00 -22.01
C GLY A 31 7.62 25.25 -22.53
N HIS A 32 6.58 24.97 -21.74
CA HIS A 32 5.21 25.36 -22.10
C HIS A 32 4.88 26.81 -21.72
N HIS A 33 5.76 27.49 -20.94
CA HIS A 33 5.67 28.91 -20.57
C HIS A 33 4.25 29.30 -20.12
N GLY A 34 3.80 28.80 -18.97
CA GLY A 34 2.46 29.07 -18.45
C GLY A 34 1.31 28.56 -19.33
N GLY A 35 1.59 27.62 -20.25
CA GLY A 35 0.60 27.08 -21.17
C GLY A 35 0.57 27.74 -22.56
N GLU A 36 1.41 28.76 -22.83
CA GLU A 36 1.46 29.44 -24.14
C GLU A 36 1.71 28.47 -25.31
N PHE A 37 2.60 27.47 -25.12
CA PHE A 37 2.87 26.44 -26.11
C PHE A 37 1.61 25.69 -26.55
N TYR A 38 0.79 25.28 -25.60
CA TYR A 38 -0.44 24.53 -25.91
C TYR A 38 -1.47 25.39 -26.64
N ASN A 39 -1.52 26.69 -26.36
CA ASN A 39 -2.46 27.60 -27.01
C ASN A 39 -2.16 27.90 -28.48
N LEU A 40 -1.07 27.35 -29.03
CA LEU A 40 -0.72 27.47 -30.44
C LEU A 40 -1.55 26.55 -31.37
N THR A 41 -2.22 25.53 -30.80
CA THR A 41 -3.02 24.58 -31.59
C THR A 41 -4.44 24.44 -31.02
N GLU A 42 -5.37 23.93 -31.83
CA GLU A 42 -6.75 23.68 -31.34
C GLU A 42 -6.80 22.60 -30.26
N GLU A 43 -6.05 21.51 -30.42
CA GLU A 43 -5.96 20.43 -29.42
C GLU A 43 -5.37 20.94 -28.11
N GLY A 44 -4.34 21.77 -28.19
CA GLY A 44 -3.70 22.38 -27.03
C GLY A 44 -4.62 23.33 -26.28
N LYS A 45 -5.45 24.12 -27.00
CA LYS A 45 -6.47 24.98 -26.36
C LYS A 45 -7.52 24.16 -25.61
N ILE A 46 -7.98 23.04 -26.19
CA ILE A 46 -8.91 22.12 -25.51
C ILE A 46 -8.25 21.58 -24.21
N PHE A 47 -6.97 21.21 -24.29
CA PHE A 47 -6.22 20.69 -23.15
C PHE A 47 -6.08 21.74 -22.03
N THR A 48 -5.68 22.97 -22.34
CA THR A 48 -5.58 24.06 -21.33
C THR A 48 -6.93 24.45 -20.78
N GLN A 49 -7.99 24.44 -21.59
CA GLN A 49 -9.35 24.72 -21.14
C GLN A 49 -9.83 23.68 -20.11
N PHE A 50 -9.52 22.39 -20.36
CA PHE A 50 -9.88 21.29 -19.44
C PHE A 50 -9.17 21.40 -18.10
N TRP A 51 -7.85 21.65 -18.09
CA TRP A 51 -7.05 21.70 -16.86
C TRP A 51 -7.13 23.06 -16.14
N GLY A 52 -7.44 24.12 -16.84
CA GLY A 52 -7.40 25.49 -16.34
C GLY A 52 -5.98 26.09 -16.34
N ASN A 53 -5.87 27.37 -16.61
CA ASN A 53 -4.60 28.08 -16.76
C ASN A 53 -3.71 27.96 -15.51
N SER A 54 -4.29 28.04 -14.33
CA SER A 54 -3.53 28.04 -13.06
C SER A 54 -2.66 26.80 -12.86
N MET A 55 -3.01 25.66 -13.49
CA MET A 55 -2.17 24.45 -13.43
C MET A 55 -0.86 24.62 -14.20
N PHE A 56 -0.89 25.37 -15.31
CA PHE A 56 0.29 25.67 -16.14
C PHE A 56 1.08 26.85 -15.59
N GLU A 57 0.39 27.89 -15.11
CA GLU A 57 1.00 29.08 -14.50
C GLU A 57 1.68 28.75 -13.17
N GLY A 58 1.20 27.72 -12.47
CA GLY A 58 1.81 27.21 -11.24
C GLY A 58 2.94 26.20 -11.46
N ASP A 59 3.21 25.77 -12.69
CA ASP A 59 4.35 24.92 -13.03
C ASP A 59 5.57 25.78 -13.33
N VAL A 60 6.34 26.07 -12.29
CA VAL A 60 7.41 27.07 -12.25
C VAL A 60 8.76 26.38 -12.15
N SER A 61 9.81 27.04 -12.65
CA SER A 61 11.19 26.59 -12.50
C SER A 61 11.66 26.68 -11.04
N ASP A 62 12.47 25.72 -10.61
CA ASP A 62 13.22 25.75 -9.35
C ASP A 62 14.30 26.85 -9.30
N SER A 63 14.58 27.48 -10.42
CA SER A 63 15.46 28.66 -10.52
C SER A 63 14.78 29.98 -10.13
N ASP A 64 13.46 29.99 -9.87
CA ASP A 64 12.75 31.17 -9.41
C ASP A 64 13.27 31.63 -8.04
N ALA A 65 13.72 32.88 -7.96
CA ALA A 65 14.38 33.40 -6.76
C ALA A 65 13.40 33.62 -5.57
N GLU A 66 12.11 33.79 -5.83
CA GLU A 66 11.09 34.00 -4.78
C GLU A 66 10.65 32.66 -4.18
N LEU A 67 10.47 31.64 -5.01
CA LEU A 67 10.01 30.31 -4.60
C LEU A 67 11.16 29.40 -4.15
N GLY A 68 12.32 29.53 -4.77
CA GLY A 68 13.51 28.74 -4.48
C GLY A 68 13.41 27.28 -4.91
N ASP A 69 14.46 26.51 -4.66
CA ASP A 69 14.54 25.08 -4.95
C ASP A 69 13.96 24.26 -3.77
N PRO A 70 12.82 23.55 -3.96
CA PRO A 70 12.25 22.69 -2.93
C PRO A 70 13.17 21.56 -2.45
N SER A 71 14.16 21.14 -3.27
CA SER A 71 15.11 20.09 -2.91
C SER A 71 16.15 20.54 -1.89
N SER A 72 16.31 21.84 -1.67
CA SER A 72 17.22 22.39 -0.67
C SER A 72 16.69 22.25 0.77
N HIS A 73 15.40 22.03 0.96
CA HIS A 73 14.72 22.01 2.27
C HIS A 73 14.84 23.33 3.05
N GLU A 74 15.08 24.44 2.35
CA GLU A 74 15.27 25.78 2.91
C GLU A 74 14.16 26.75 2.47
N GLY A 75 14.19 27.96 2.95
CA GLY A 75 13.25 29.01 2.56
C GLY A 75 11.78 28.61 2.75
N LEU A 76 10.96 28.90 1.75
CA LEU A 76 9.53 28.56 1.76
C LEU A 76 9.28 27.06 1.78
N ALA A 77 10.10 26.28 1.06
CA ALA A 77 10.00 24.82 1.05
C ALA A 77 10.27 24.23 2.44
N GLY A 78 11.33 24.68 3.11
CA GLY A 78 11.63 24.27 4.48
C GLY A 78 10.52 24.67 5.48
N MET A 79 9.88 25.82 5.28
CA MET A 79 8.72 26.24 6.09
C MET A 79 7.52 25.30 5.90
N ALA A 80 7.24 24.86 4.68
CA ALA A 80 6.18 23.93 4.36
C ALA A 80 6.42 22.55 4.98
N GLU A 81 7.64 22.04 4.88
CA GLU A 81 8.04 20.75 5.50
C GLU A 81 8.01 20.82 7.03
N LYS A 82 8.41 21.95 7.61
CA LYS A 82 8.28 22.20 9.05
C LYS A 82 6.82 22.23 9.50
N LEU A 83 5.93 22.86 8.74
CA LEU A 83 4.49 22.83 9.01
C LEU A 83 3.97 21.38 9.05
N ALA A 84 4.39 20.54 8.10
CA ALA A 84 4.01 19.12 8.09
C ALA A 84 4.62 18.36 9.28
N ALA A 85 5.88 18.60 9.63
CA ALA A 85 6.51 17.99 10.79
C ALA A 85 5.75 18.31 12.09
N GLU A 86 5.37 19.56 12.30
CA GLU A 86 4.56 19.99 13.43
C GLU A 86 3.16 19.36 13.42
N THR A 87 2.52 19.31 12.24
CA THR A 87 1.16 18.76 12.09
C THR A 87 1.10 17.27 12.44
N PHE A 88 2.11 16.50 12.04
CA PHE A 88 2.17 15.05 12.25
C PHE A 88 3.03 14.64 13.45
N ASN A 89 3.53 15.61 14.24
CA ASN A 89 4.35 15.36 15.44
C ASN A 89 5.67 14.61 15.14
N ALA A 90 6.34 14.98 14.04
CA ALA A 90 7.67 14.52 13.65
C ALA A 90 8.75 15.52 14.04
N ASP A 91 10.02 15.07 14.14
CA ASP A 91 11.17 15.96 14.36
C ASP A 91 11.55 16.70 13.05
N LYS A 92 11.43 16.01 11.90
CA LYS A 92 11.66 16.56 10.55
C LYS A 92 10.80 15.80 9.51
N THR A 93 10.42 16.52 8.47
CA THR A 93 9.65 15.97 7.34
C THR A 93 10.32 16.33 6.03
N TRP A 94 10.26 15.43 5.05
CA TRP A 94 10.67 15.61 3.66
C TRP A 94 9.46 15.38 2.75
N PHE A 95 9.20 16.33 1.86
CA PHE A 95 8.17 16.16 0.83
C PHE A 95 8.74 15.42 -0.38
N VAL A 96 8.09 14.33 -0.78
CA VAL A 96 8.51 13.48 -1.89
C VAL A 96 7.42 13.45 -2.96
N LEU A 97 7.71 14.01 -4.14
CA LEU A 97 6.75 14.14 -5.24
C LEU A 97 6.67 12.90 -6.14
N HIS A 98 7.26 11.78 -5.72
CA HIS A 98 7.40 10.55 -6.51
C HIS A 98 6.73 9.34 -5.84
N GLY A 99 5.82 9.58 -4.91
CA GLY A 99 5.04 8.57 -4.19
C GLY A 99 5.84 7.85 -3.11
N THR A 100 5.13 7.19 -2.19
CA THR A 100 5.75 6.40 -1.10
C THR A 100 6.66 5.29 -1.64
N SER A 101 6.49 4.87 -2.88
CA SER A 101 7.44 3.95 -3.52
C SER A 101 8.86 4.49 -3.56
N VAL A 102 9.02 5.80 -3.78
CA VAL A 102 10.32 6.47 -3.72
C VAL A 102 10.70 6.76 -2.27
N SER A 103 9.78 7.24 -1.43
CA SER A 103 10.02 7.46 -0.01
C SER A 103 10.60 6.22 0.69
N ASN A 104 10.04 5.03 0.43
CA ASN A 104 10.55 3.78 0.96
C ASN A 104 11.98 3.47 0.50
N ARG A 105 12.31 3.71 -0.77
CA ARG A 105 13.66 3.52 -1.30
C ARG A 105 14.65 4.51 -0.69
N ILE A 106 14.26 5.78 -0.54
CA ILE A 106 15.07 6.81 0.14
C ILE A 106 15.41 6.36 1.56
N CYS A 107 14.42 5.97 2.36
CA CYS A 107 14.63 5.52 3.73
C CYS A 107 15.54 4.28 3.80
N CYS A 108 15.31 3.30 2.93
CA CYS A 108 16.14 2.10 2.88
C CYS A 108 17.58 2.42 2.53
N ASN A 109 17.81 3.24 1.49
CA ASN A 109 19.17 3.54 1.02
C ASN A 109 19.94 4.49 1.96
N ALA A 110 19.23 5.33 2.73
CA ALA A 110 19.85 6.15 3.78
C ALA A 110 20.32 5.32 4.99
N LEU A 111 19.67 4.18 5.27
CA LEU A 111 19.94 3.39 6.47
C LEU A 111 20.75 2.13 6.22
N LEU A 112 20.63 1.51 5.05
CA LEU A 112 21.06 0.15 4.80
C LEU A 112 22.33 0.08 3.95
N SER A 113 23.18 -0.85 4.30
CA SER A 113 24.36 -1.22 3.53
C SER A 113 24.49 -2.73 3.39
N SER A 114 25.33 -3.17 2.44
CA SER A 114 25.56 -4.60 2.19
C SER A 114 25.88 -5.37 3.46
N GLY A 115 25.23 -6.51 3.64
CA GLY A 115 25.41 -7.40 4.77
C GLY A 115 24.64 -7.00 6.03
N ASP A 116 23.83 -5.93 6.03
CA ASP A 116 22.95 -5.63 7.17
C ASP A 116 21.81 -6.64 7.28
N LEU A 117 21.37 -6.89 8.54
CA LEU A 117 20.15 -7.64 8.84
C LEU A 117 18.97 -6.70 8.95
N VAL A 118 17.86 -7.12 8.37
CA VAL A 118 16.59 -6.37 8.38
C VAL A 118 15.46 -7.29 8.82
N LEU A 119 14.68 -6.86 9.83
CA LEU A 119 13.36 -7.45 10.09
C LEU A 119 12.41 -6.98 9.00
N PHE A 120 11.73 -7.89 8.33
CA PHE A 120 11.00 -7.56 7.12
C PHE A 120 9.58 -8.14 7.16
N ASP A 121 8.58 -7.27 7.25
CA ASP A 121 7.17 -7.64 7.15
C ASP A 121 6.88 -8.21 5.75
N ARG A 122 6.36 -9.42 5.69
CA ARG A 122 6.05 -10.06 4.41
C ARG A 122 4.92 -9.38 3.64
N ASN A 123 4.12 -8.55 4.29
CA ASN A 123 3.11 -7.69 3.66
C ASN A 123 3.69 -6.44 2.99
N ASN A 124 4.96 -6.15 3.16
CA ASN A 124 5.55 -4.94 2.58
C ASN A 124 5.26 -4.82 1.07
N HIS A 125 4.97 -3.61 0.66
CA HIS A 125 4.81 -3.27 -0.75
C HIS A 125 6.11 -3.52 -1.55
N LYS A 126 6.00 -3.82 -2.85
CA LYS A 126 7.15 -4.09 -3.74
C LYS A 126 8.27 -3.05 -3.65
N SER A 127 7.97 -1.79 -3.36
CA SER A 127 8.98 -0.73 -3.21
C SER A 127 9.94 -0.95 -2.04
N MET A 128 9.45 -1.55 -0.95
CA MET A 128 10.31 -1.92 0.18
C MET A 128 11.25 -3.06 -0.18
N TYR A 129 10.79 -4.06 -0.94
CA TYR A 129 11.66 -5.09 -1.51
C TYR A 129 12.73 -4.47 -2.41
N GLN A 130 12.34 -3.53 -3.28
CA GLN A 130 13.27 -2.83 -4.17
C GLN A 130 14.36 -2.09 -3.39
N GLY A 131 13.99 -1.25 -2.42
CA GLY A 131 14.93 -0.45 -1.64
C GLY A 131 15.84 -1.31 -0.75
N ALA A 132 15.28 -2.20 0.05
CA ALA A 132 16.03 -2.99 1.01
C ALA A 132 16.76 -4.18 0.35
N LEU A 133 16.04 -5.02 -0.40
CA LEU A 133 16.59 -6.31 -0.81
C LEU A 133 17.29 -6.26 -2.16
N LEU A 134 16.76 -5.48 -3.13
CA LEU A 134 17.33 -5.47 -4.48
C LEU A 134 18.43 -4.45 -4.66
N GLN A 135 18.39 -3.32 -3.94
CA GLN A 135 19.38 -2.24 -4.04
C GLN A 135 20.46 -2.34 -2.96
N SER A 136 20.09 -2.54 -1.69
CA SER A 136 21.00 -2.43 -0.55
C SER A 136 21.72 -3.72 -0.17
N ASP A 137 21.44 -4.85 -0.81
CA ASP A 137 22.09 -6.16 -0.56
C ASP A 137 22.04 -6.62 0.90
N VAL A 138 20.90 -6.45 1.55
CA VAL A 138 20.69 -6.87 2.94
C VAL A 138 20.19 -8.30 3.04
N THR A 139 20.29 -8.86 4.24
CA THR A 139 19.72 -10.16 4.57
C THR A 139 18.41 -9.99 5.31
N PRO A 140 17.24 -10.35 4.72
CA PRO A 140 15.96 -10.24 5.38
C PRO A 140 15.73 -11.37 6.39
N VAL A 141 15.18 -11.02 7.55
CA VAL A 141 14.54 -11.94 8.47
C VAL A 141 13.03 -11.67 8.42
N TYR A 142 12.33 -12.50 7.68
CA TYR A 142 10.91 -12.29 7.45
C TYR A 142 10.07 -12.51 8.69
N LEU A 143 9.11 -11.60 8.88
CA LEU A 143 8.02 -11.71 9.82
C LEU A 143 6.82 -12.33 9.09
N GLU A 144 6.26 -13.40 9.67
CA GLU A 144 5.11 -14.10 9.11
C GLU A 144 3.86 -13.23 9.21
N THR A 145 3.03 -13.28 8.18
CA THR A 145 1.80 -12.51 8.06
C THR A 145 0.58 -13.41 7.97
N ILE A 146 -0.57 -12.87 8.30
CA ILE A 146 -1.84 -13.59 8.25
C ILE A 146 -2.54 -13.32 6.93
N ARG A 147 -3.16 -14.38 6.40
CA ARG A 147 -4.18 -14.29 5.36
C ARG A 147 -5.46 -14.91 5.89
N PHE A 148 -6.56 -14.22 5.70
CA PHE A 148 -7.88 -14.77 5.97
C PHE A 148 -8.45 -15.42 4.70
N ARG A 149 -9.42 -16.30 4.87
CA ARG A 149 -10.18 -16.83 3.74
C ARG A 149 -10.74 -15.70 2.90
N GLY A 150 -10.82 -15.93 1.59
CA GLY A 150 -11.26 -14.89 0.65
C GLY A 150 -10.16 -13.92 0.20
N GLY A 151 -8.89 -14.19 0.52
CA GLY A 151 -7.76 -13.39 0.07
C GLY A 151 -7.54 -12.09 0.85
N ILE A 152 -8.08 -11.99 2.06
CA ILE A 152 -7.98 -10.80 2.90
C ILE A 152 -6.62 -10.76 3.61
N ILE A 153 -5.94 -9.63 3.51
CA ILE A 153 -4.60 -9.39 4.04
C ILE A 153 -4.69 -8.94 5.50
N GLY A 154 -4.38 -9.83 6.42
CA GLY A 154 -4.27 -9.50 7.85
C GLY A 154 -2.93 -8.89 8.23
N GLY A 155 -2.74 -8.65 9.52
CA GLY A 155 -1.48 -8.14 10.07
C GLY A 155 -0.40 -9.21 10.23
N LEU A 156 0.61 -8.93 11.05
CA LEU A 156 1.64 -9.89 11.43
C LEU A 156 1.07 -11.02 12.30
N SER A 157 1.57 -12.23 12.08
CA SER A 157 1.29 -13.38 12.94
C SER A 157 1.93 -13.21 14.32
N SER A 158 1.23 -13.61 15.37
CA SER A 158 1.83 -13.68 16.73
C SER A 158 2.95 -14.72 16.83
N LYS A 159 2.99 -15.66 15.89
CA LYS A 159 4.02 -16.71 15.83
C LYS A 159 5.38 -16.11 15.52
N GLY A 160 6.31 -16.27 16.42
CA GLY A 160 7.68 -15.78 16.26
C GLY A 160 7.89 -14.28 16.52
N LEU A 161 6.87 -13.53 16.96
CA LEU A 161 6.96 -12.12 17.37
C LEU A 161 7.46 -11.95 18.82
N GLN A 162 8.35 -12.82 19.30
CA GLN A 162 8.96 -12.72 20.62
C GLN A 162 10.40 -12.25 20.47
N ARG A 163 10.87 -11.37 21.36
CA ARG A 163 12.27 -10.86 21.34
C ARG A 163 13.30 -11.97 21.31
N LYS A 164 13.09 -13.02 22.11
CA LYS A 164 13.97 -14.20 22.15
C LYS A 164 14.06 -14.88 20.80
N THR A 165 12.93 -15.20 20.20
CA THR A 165 12.86 -15.87 18.88
C THR A 165 13.48 -15.02 17.77
N LEU A 166 13.23 -13.71 17.77
CA LEU A 166 13.83 -12.79 16.78
C LEU A 166 15.36 -12.71 16.95
N ARG A 167 15.85 -12.75 18.19
CA ARG A 167 17.29 -12.78 18.47
C ARG A 167 17.93 -14.08 18.05
N GLU A 168 17.30 -15.23 18.32
CA GLU A 168 17.74 -16.56 17.88
C GLU A 168 17.81 -16.66 16.34
N LYS A 169 16.83 -16.09 15.62
CA LYS A 169 16.87 -16.02 14.15
C LYS A 169 18.07 -15.19 13.65
N ALA A 170 18.36 -14.05 14.29
CA ALA A 170 19.55 -13.26 13.95
C ALA A 170 20.85 -14.04 14.17
N GLU A 171 20.94 -14.79 15.27
CA GLU A 171 22.10 -15.64 15.59
C GLU A 171 22.29 -16.75 14.57
N GLN A 172 21.23 -17.43 14.19
CA GLN A 172 21.27 -18.50 13.18
C GLN A 172 21.72 -17.99 11.79
N ILE A 173 21.26 -16.80 11.41
CA ILE A 173 21.51 -16.24 10.07
C ILE A 173 22.84 -15.51 9.99
N ALA A 174 23.20 -14.74 11.03
CA ALA A 174 24.39 -13.91 11.05
C ALA A 174 25.01 -13.84 12.46
N PRO A 175 25.68 -14.90 12.95
CA PRO A 175 26.24 -14.98 14.30
C PRO A 175 27.16 -13.79 14.65
N ALA A 176 27.90 -13.28 13.65
CA ALA A 176 28.79 -12.12 13.84
C ALA A 176 28.05 -10.83 14.26
N LYS A 177 26.79 -10.67 13.87
CA LYS A 177 25.97 -9.51 14.24
C LYS A 177 25.55 -9.55 15.73
N MET A 178 25.60 -10.71 16.39
CA MET A 178 25.23 -10.85 17.82
C MET A 178 26.17 -10.13 18.77
N LYS A 179 27.37 -9.73 18.32
CA LYS A 179 28.28 -8.85 19.04
C LYS A 179 27.72 -7.41 19.18
N LYS A 180 26.78 -7.03 18.31
CA LYS A 180 26.09 -5.74 18.38
C LYS A 180 24.93 -5.80 19.38
N LYS A 181 24.68 -4.68 20.04
CA LYS A 181 23.50 -4.53 20.92
C LYS A 181 22.19 -4.73 20.14
N HIS A 182 22.11 -4.14 18.96
CA HIS A 182 21.00 -4.26 18.03
C HIS A 182 21.49 -5.06 16.81
N PRO A 183 21.13 -6.33 16.65
CA PRO A 183 21.56 -7.14 15.51
C PRO A 183 20.94 -6.68 14.19
N TYR A 184 19.76 -6.07 14.22
CA TYR A 184 19.08 -5.55 13.06
C TYR A 184 19.33 -4.06 12.87
N ARG A 185 19.69 -3.64 11.66
CA ARG A 185 19.81 -2.22 11.33
C ARG A 185 18.44 -1.55 11.23
N LEU A 186 17.48 -2.24 10.64
CA LEU A 186 16.15 -1.73 10.35
C LEU A 186 15.08 -2.82 10.55
N ALA A 187 13.91 -2.43 11.04
CA ALA A 187 12.68 -3.18 10.89
C ALA A 187 11.76 -2.43 9.91
N CYS A 188 11.33 -3.10 8.81
CA CYS A 188 10.39 -2.57 7.83
C CYS A 188 9.01 -3.16 8.09
N LEU A 189 8.07 -2.37 8.56
CA LEU A 189 6.71 -2.79 8.94
C LEU A 189 5.65 -2.00 8.17
N GLN A 190 4.54 -2.64 7.83
CA GLN A 190 3.34 -1.92 7.43
C GLN A 190 2.59 -1.42 8.67
N LEU A 191 2.29 -0.12 8.73
CA LEU A 191 1.43 0.43 9.78
C LEU A 191 -0.03 -0.01 9.59
N ALA A 192 -0.50 0.04 8.34
CA ALA A 192 -1.82 -0.45 7.98
C ALA A 192 -1.74 -1.37 6.77
N THR A 193 -2.37 -2.55 6.86
CA THR A 193 -2.49 -3.44 5.70
C THR A 193 -3.42 -2.83 4.65
N TYR A 194 -3.31 -3.29 3.42
CA TYR A 194 -4.18 -2.82 2.35
C TYR A 194 -5.66 -2.99 2.71
N ASP A 195 -6.03 -4.13 3.29
CA ASP A 195 -7.41 -4.46 3.65
C ASP A 195 -7.90 -3.84 4.96
N GLY A 196 -7.08 -3.00 5.61
CA GLY A 196 -7.54 -2.20 6.74
C GLY A 196 -7.35 -2.86 8.11
N PHE A 197 -6.18 -3.45 8.37
CA PHE A 197 -5.75 -3.82 9.72
C PHE A 197 -4.61 -2.90 10.13
N ILE A 198 -4.87 -2.02 11.11
CA ILE A 198 -3.90 -1.04 11.60
C ILE A 198 -3.15 -1.59 12.81
N ALA A 199 -1.82 -1.47 12.78
CA ALA A 199 -0.91 -1.97 13.81
C ALA A 199 -0.83 -1.03 15.01
N ASP A 200 -0.81 -1.57 16.21
CA ASP A 200 -0.45 -0.85 17.43
C ASP A 200 1.05 -0.50 17.40
N ALA A 201 1.36 0.71 16.92
CA ALA A 201 2.75 1.17 16.81
C ALA A 201 3.48 1.16 18.14
N ARG A 202 2.80 1.47 19.26
CA ARG A 202 3.37 1.43 20.61
C ARG A 202 3.94 0.06 20.94
N TYR A 203 3.12 -0.97 20.72
CA TYR A 203 3.55 -2.34 20.95
C TYR A 203 4.78 -2.71 20.13
N PHE A 204 4.78 -2.41 18.82
CA PHE A 204 5.90 -2.74 17.94
C PHE A 204 7.16 -1.94 18.25
N ILE A 205 7.04 -0.67 18.64
CA ILE A 205 8.18 0.14 19.11
C ILE A 205 8.78 -0.49 20.38
N ASP A 206 7.97 -0.81 21.36
CA ASP A 206 8.45 -1.43 22.61
C ASP A 206 9.06 -2.82 22.37
N LEU A 207 8.47 -3.63 21.48
CA LEU A 207 8.95 -4.97 21.14
C LEU A 207 10.31 -4.94 20.43
N LEU A 208 10.46 -4.09 19.41
CA LEU A 208 11.56 -4.15 18.46
C LEU A 208 12.74 -3.22 18.79
N SER A 209 12.54 -2.17 19.56
CA SER A 209 13.61 -1.23 19.93
C SER A 209 14.84 -1.89 20.58
N PRO A 210 14.73 -2.95 21.40
CA PRO A 210 15.92 -3.65 21.92
C PRO A 210 16.70 -4.45 20.87
N LEU A 211 16.15 -4.59 19.66
CA LEU A 211 16.70 -5.43 18.60
C LEU A 211 17.15 -4.63 17.36
N CYS A 212 16.59 -3.42 17.16
CA CYS A 212 16.75 -2.64 15.94
C CYS A 212 17.33 -1.26 16.23
N ASP A 213 18.13 -0.74 15.30
CA ASP A 213 18.58 0.66 15.35
C ASP A 213 17.43 1.60 14.96
N TYR A 214 16.67 1.24 13.91
CA TYR A 214 15.52 1.98 13.41
C TYR A 214 14.31 1.08 13.13
N ILE A 215 13.13 1.68 13.16
CA ILE A 215 11.87 1.08 12.70
C ILE A 215 11.28 2.02 11.65
N LEU A 216 11.06 1.51 10.44
CA LEU A 216 10.35 2.17 9.36
C LEU A 216 8.93 1.64 9.30
N PHE A 217 7.96 2.51 9.54
CA PHE A 217 6.55 2.22 9.34
C PHE A 217 6.12 2.73 7.96
N ASP A 218 5.77 1.82 7.06
CA ASP A 218 5.08 2.15 5.83
C ASP A 218 3.61 2.45 6.16
N ALA A 219 3.29 3.73 6.23
CA ALA A 219 1.96 4.27 6.47
C ALA A 219 1.30 4.78 5.17
N ALA A 220 1.65 4.18 4.02
CA ALA A 220 1.06 4.57 2.74
C ALA A 220 -0.47 4.44 2.70
N TRP A 221 -1.04 3.59 3.55
CA TRP A 221 -2.47 3.37 3.72
C TRP A 221 -3.01 3.87 5.07
N ALA A 222 -2.30 4.81 5.69
CA ALA A 222 -2.63 5.45 6.95
C ALA A 222 -2.20 6.93 6.91
N GLY A 223 -1.83 7.51 8.04
CA GLY A 223 -1.41 8.91 8.16
C GLY A 223 -2.46 9.79 8.82
N TYR A 224 -3.70 9.37 8.82
CA TYR A 224 -4.83 10.04 9.48
C TYR A 224 -5.11 9.51 10.89
N GLU A 225 -4.47 8.45 11.31
CA GLU A 225 -4.70 7.79 12.61
C GLU A 225 -4.47 8.74 13.78
N SER A 226 -3.54 9.68 13.65
CA SER A 226 -3.26 10.70 14.68
C SER A 226 -4.40 11.72 14.88
N PHE A 227 -5.31 11.82 13.92
CA PHE A 227 -6.47 12.72 13.97
C PHE A 227 -7.76 12.02 14.41
N ILE A 228 -7.72 10.72 14.64
CA ILE A 228 -8.86 9.93 15.14
C ILE A 228 -8.55 9.51 16.58
N PRO A 229 -9.25 10.04 17.61
CA PRO A 229 -8.97 9.72 19.03
C PRO A 229 -8.92 8.23 19.33
N LEU A 230 -9.78 7.43 18.68
CA LEU A 230 -9.78 5.96 18.76
C LEU A 230 -8.43 5.33 18.35
N LEU A 231 -7.73 5.92 17.38
CA LEU A 231 -6.50 5.41 16.75
C LEU A 231 -5.24 6.18 17.13
N GLU A 232 -5.32 7.29 17.84
CA GLU A 232 -4.17 8.15 18.16
C GLU A 232 -2.99 7.37 18.74
N SER A 233 -3.24 6.43 19.66
CA SER A 233 -2.18 5.59 20.25
C SER A 233 -1.61 4.54 19.28
N PHE A 234 -2.19 4.38 18.10
CA PHE A 234 -1.68 3.51 17.02
C PHE A 234 -0.70 4.24 16.09
N SER A 235 -0.69 5.58 16.10
CA SER A 235 0.28 6.35 15.32
C SER A 235 1.69 6.24 15.91
N PRO A 236 2.71 5.91 15.11
CA PRO A 236 4.10 5.89 15.57
C PRO A 236 4.61 7.29 15.93
N LEU A 237 4.03 8.34 15.32
CA LEU A 237 4.46 9.73 15.51
C LEU A 237 3.93 10.36 16.81
N THR A 238 2.79 9.89 17.33
CA THR A 238 2.24 10.39 18.61
C THR A 238 2.89 9.73 19.83
N GLN A 239 3.66 8.64 19.64
CA GLN A 239 4.25 7.91 20.75
C GLN A 239 5.34 8.71 21.47
N PRO A 240 5.32 8.75 22.82
CA PRO A 240 6.43 9.28 23.60
C PRO A 240 7.64 8.34 23.48
N LEU A 241 8.74 8.81 22.90
CA LEU A 241 9.94 8.02 22.71
C LEU A 241 10.95 8.22 23.84
N LYS A 242 11.52 7.10 24.32
CA LYS A 242 12.57 7.06 25.35
C LYS A 242 13.94 6.92 24.68
N LYS A 243 15.01 7.31 25.37
CA LYS A 243 16.40 7.10 24.90
C LYS A 243 16.73 5.64 24.56
N SER A 244 15.98 4.67 25.08
CA SER A 244 16.16 3.24 24.79
C SER A 244 15.42 2.78 23.53
N HIS A 245 14.52 3.58 22.97
CA HIS A 245 13.79 3.23 21.78
C HIS A 245 14.66 3.41 20.52
N ALA A 246 14.30 2.67 19.46
CA ALA A 246 14.85 2.84 18.13
C ALA A 246 14.45 4.20 17.53
N GLY A 247 15.20 4.69 16.54
CA GLY A 247 14.75 5.79 15.70
C GLY A 247 13.54 5.38 14.88
N ILE A 248 12.63 6.31 14.62
CA ILE A 248 11.40 6.05 13.86
C ILE A 248 11.44 6.82 12.56
N LEU A 249 11.15 6.11 11.47
CA LEU A 249 10.81 6.68 10.17
C LEU A 249 9.39 6.27 9.80
N VAL A 250 8.65 7.17 9.20
CA VAL A 250 7.28 6.91 8.70
C VAL A 250 7.19 7.45 7.29
N THR A 251 6.71 6.63 6.36
CA THR A 251 6.41 7.04 4.99
C THR A 251 4.90 7.07 4.77
N GLN A 252 4.38 8.19 4.25
CA GLN A 252 2.96 8.38 4.02
C GLN A 252 2.67 8.73 2.57
N SER A 253 1.67 8.09 1.96
CA SER A 253 1.10 8.51 0.67
C SER A 253 0.02 9.55 0.92
N VAL A 254 0.38 10.84 0.81
CA VAL A 254 -0.57 11.92 1.03
C VAL A 254 -1.68 11.89 -0.02
N HIS A 255 -1.35 11.46 -1.25
CA HIS A 255 -2.29 11.31 -2.36
C HIS A 255 -3.35 10.22 -2.18
N LYS A 256 -3.21 9.33 -1.21
CA LYS A 256 -4.23 8.31 -0.91
C LYS A 256 -5.30 8.91 -0.01
N GLN A 257 -5.38 8.49 1.26
CA GLN A 257 -6.43 8.95 2.13
C GLN A 257 -6.22 10.35 2.72
N LEU A 258 -5.01 10.91 2.70
CA LEU A 258 -4.76 12.29 3.16
C LEU A 258 -5.11 13.38 2.11
N ALA A 259 -5.61 12.98 0.93
CA ALA A 259 -6.16 13.87 -0.11
C ALA A 259 -5.18 14.87 -0.77
N GLY A 260 -3.89 14.54 -0.85
CA GLY A 260 -2.94 15.26 -1.71
C GLY A 260 -3.13 14.88 -3.18
N PHE A 261 -2.52 15.64 -4.09
CA PHE A 261 -2.49 15.27 -5.51
C PHE A 261 -1.71 13.96 -5.73
N SER A 262 -2.06 13.21 -6.78
CA SER A 262 -1.39 11.93 -7.11
C SER A 262 0.13 12.10 -7.16
N GLN A 263 0.85 11.07 -6.68
CA GLN A 263 2.28 10.99 -6.45
C GLN A 263 2.78 11.74 -5.21
N THR A 264 1.99 12.54 -4.51
CA THR A 264 2.48 13.20 -3.30
C THR A 264 2.66 12.21 -2.16
N SER A 265 3.81 12.27 -1.52
CA SER A 265 4.16 11.50 -0.34
C SER A 265 5.09 12.31 0.57
N GLN A 266 5.30 11.81 1.79
CA GLN A 266 6.18 12.44 2.76
C GLN A 266 6.91 11.40 3.59
N ILE A 267 8.12 11.75 4.03
CA ILE A 267 8.92 11.00 4.98
C ILE A 267 8.96 11.79 6.28
N HIS A 268 8.55 11.17 7.37
CA HIS A 268 8.68 11.72 8.71
C HIS A 268 9.79 11.01 9.46
N LYS A 269 10.66 11.78 10.11
CA LYS A 269 11.71 11.29 10.99
C LYS A 269 11.41 11.71 12.41
N LYS A 270 11.47 10.77 13.36
CA LYS A 270 11.29 11.02 14.80
C LYS A 270 12.37 10.25 15.56
N ASP A 271 13.49 10.89 15.77
CA ASP A 271 14.69 10.27 16.36
C ASP A 271 15.53 11.20 17.23
N HIS A 272 15.04 12.39 17.56
CA HIS A 272 15.75 13.35 18.43
C HIS A 272 16.18 12.71 19.76
N HIS A 273 15.42 11.77 20.31
CA HIS A 273 15.73 11.03 21.54
C HIS A 273 17.02 10.19 21.45
N ILE A 274 17.55 9.93 20.26
CA ILE A 274 18.81 9.20 20.02
C ILE A 274 19.87 10.03 19.29
N LYS A 275 19.72 11.35 19.13
CA LYS A 275 20.58 12.24 18.36
C LYS A 275 22.10 12.06 18.64
N ASN A 276 22.47 11.77 19.89
CA ASN A 276 23.87 11.63 20.29
C ASN A 276 24.35 10.17 20.33
N LYS A 277 23.65 9.23 19.71
CA LYS A 277 24.01 7.82 19.68
C LYS A 277 24.62 7.41 18.36
N LYS A 278 25.47 6.39 18.40
CA LYS A 278 26.17 5.86 17.21
C LYS A 278 25.22 5.42 16.08
N GLN A 279 24.02 4.96 16.42
CA GLN A 279 23.02 4.51 15.44
C GLN A 279 22.21 5.65 14.80
N TYR A 280 22.34 6.89 15.30
CA TYR A 280 21.59 8.04 14.78
C TYR A 280 21.82 8.21 13.27
N LEU A 281 20.77 8.48 12.53
CA LEU A 281 20.80 8.82 11.11
C LEU A 281 20.91 10.34 10.98
N PRO A 282 22.04 10.88 10.58
CA PRO A 282 22.18 12.32 10.30
C PRO A 282 21.25 12.74 9.14
N ASP A 283 20.78 13.99 9.18
CA ASP A 283 19.86 14.49 8.17
C ASP A 283 20.50 14.54 6.79
N ASP A 284 21.77 14.95 6.70
CA ASP A 284 22.56 14.99 5.47
C ASP A 284 22.68 13.63 4.76
N VAL A 285 22.67 12.53 5.51
CA VAL A 285 22.66 11.17 4.92
C VAL A 285 21.31 10.88 4.28
N LEU A 286 20.22 11.34 4.89
CA LEU A 286 18.89 11.18 4.32
C LEU A 286 18.69 12.12 3.14
N ASP A 287 19.18 13.38 3.24
CA ASP A 287 19.15 14.37 2.16
C ASP A 287 19.92 13.86 0.94
N ASN A 288 21.12 13.27 1.13
CA ASN A 288 21.88 12.67 0.02
C ASN A 288 21.10 11.50 -0.63
N SER A 289 20.48 10.63 0.18
CA SER A 289 19.64 9.55 -0.38
C SER A 289 18.40 10.11 -1.09
N PHE A 290 17.82 11.19 -0.60
CA PHE A 290 16.70 11.89 -1.23
C PHE A 290 17.09 12.38 -2.61
N LEU A 291 18.19 13.13 -2.73
CA LEU A 291 18.69 13.65 -4.01
C LEU A 291 19.01 12.58 -5.05
N MET A 292 19.43 11.37 -4.62
CA MET A 292 19.66 10.24 -5.52
C MET A 292 18.40 9.66 -6.16
N HIS A 293 17.20 9.98 -5.64
CA HIS A 293 15.96 9.33 -6.04
C HIS A 293 14.91 10.27 -6.62
N ILE A 294 15.11 11.57 -6.50
CA ILE A 294 14.15 12.57 -6.98
C ILE A 294 14.57 13.14 -8.35
N SER A 295 13.64 13.82 -9.01
CA SER A 295 13.92 14.73 -10.12
C SER A 295 14.43 16.06 -9.58
N THR A 296 15.34 16.69 -10.30
CA THR A 296 15.77 18.07 -10.04
C THR A 296 14.75 19.11 -10.54
N SER A 297 13.65 18.69 -11.16
CA SER A 297 12.59 19.57 -11.66
C SER A 297 11.26 19.22 -10.95
N PRO A 298 11.04 19.72 -9.73
CA PRO A 298 9.85 19.41 -8.96
C PRO A 298 8.63 20.15 -9.56
N TYR A 299 7.48 19.44 -9.65
CA TYR A 299 6.23 20.06 -10.03
C TYR A 299 5.62 20.80 -8.83
N PHE A 300 5.69 22.11 -8.82
CA PHE A 300 5.29 22.95 -7.68
C PHE A 300 3.84 22.78 -7.21
N PRO A 301 2.83 22.55 -8.08
CA PRO A 301 1.47 22.24 -7.62
C PRO A 301 1.38 20.99 -6.73
N LEU A 302 2.22 19.97 -6.96
CA LEU A 302 2.27 18.81 -6.05
C LEU A 302 2.84 19.21 -4.68
N PHE A 303 3.90 20.00 -4.67
CA PHE A 303 4.52 20.48 -3.43
C PHE A 303 3.53 21.35 -2.62
N SER A 304 2.86 22.29 -3.28
CA SER A 304 1.80 23.11 -2.70
C SER A 304 0.67 22.25 -2.10
N SER A 305 0.26 21.17 -2.78
CA SER A 305 -0.79 20.27 -2.26
C SER A 305 -0.39 19.58 -0.96
N LEU A 306 0.90 19.30 -0.75
CA LEU A 306 1.44 18.74 0.51
C LEU A 306 1.37 19.76 1.65
N GLU A 307 1.77 21.01 1.39
CA GLU A 307 1.67 22.08 2.36
C GLU A 307 0.22 22.40 2.74
N MET A 308 -0.67 22.50 1.73
CA MET A 308 -2.11 22.69 1.96
C MET A 308 -2.71 21.56 2.79
N ASN A 309 -2.33 20.32 2.49
CA ASN A 309 -2.77 19.17 3.25
C ASN A 309 -2.35 19.27 4.73
N ALA A 310 -1.08 19.58 5.00
CA ALA A 310 -0.58 19.79 6.35
C ALA A 310 -1.33 20.94 7.06
N CYS A 311 -1.55 22.06 6.37
CA CYS A 311 -2.27 23.22 6.92
C CYS A 311 -3.73 22.89 7.30
N ILE A 312 -4.44 22.18 6.43
CA ILE A 312 -5.83 21.76 6.68
C ILE A 312 -5.89 20.80 7.86
N HIS A 313 -5.02 19.80 7.91
CA HIS A 313 -4.99 18.83 8.99
C HIS A 313 -4.60 19.47 10.33
N LYS A 314 -3.65 20.40 10.36
CA LYS A 314 -3.30 21.16 11.57
C LYS A 314 -4.49 21.93 12.15
N LYS A 315 -5.31 22.53 11.28
CA LYS A 315 -6.45 23.35 11.69
C LYS A 315 -7.71 22.55 12.01
N GLN A 316 -8.00 21.50 11.25
CA GLN A 316 -9.30 20.83 11.26
C GLN A 316 -9.21 19.29 11.14
N GLY A 317 -8.03 18.68 11.23
CA GLY A 317 -7.83 17.25 10.98
C GLY A 317 -8.78 16.37 11.79
N GLN A 318 -8.87 16.57 13.10
CA GLN A 318 -9.75 15.78 13.95
C GLN A 318 -11.23 15.86 13.51
N LYS A 319 -11.74 17.07 13.25
CA LYS A 319 -13.13 17.28 12.82
C LYS A 319 -13.43 16.64 11.46
N LEU A 320 -12.47 16.68 10.54
CA LEU A 320 -12.61 16.07 9.22
C LEU A 320 -12.64 14.55 9.31
N TRP A 321 -11.73 13.95 10.07
CA TRP A 321 -11.66 12.50 10.22
C TRP A 321 -12.77 11.93 11.08
N GLU A 322 -13.33 12.70 12.01
CA GLU A 322 -14.57 12.35 12.71
C GLU A 322 -15.75 12.19 11.72
N LYS A 323 -15.86 13.07 10.72
CA LYS A 323 -16.87 12.92 9.65
C LYS A 323 -16.66 11.65 8.84
N ALA A 324 -15.41 11.33 8.45
CA ALA A 324 -15.11 10.12 7.71
C ALA A 324 -15.42 8.85 8.53
N LEU A 325 -15.07 8.86 9.81
CA LEU A 325 -15.36 7.77 10.74
C LEU A 325 -16.89 7.53 10.86
N ARG A 326 -17.64 8.60 11.10
CA ARG A 326 -19.11 8.56 11.16
C ARG A 326 -19.71 8.03 9.86
N PHE A 327 -19.30 8.57 8.72
CA PHE A 327 -19.72 8.09 7.40
C PHE A 327 -19.45 6.60 7.22
N GLY A 328 -18.26 6.13 7.58
CA GLY A 328 -17.87 4.72 7.48
C GLY A 328 -18.72 3.80 8.36
N ILE A 329 -19.12 4.23 9.56
CA ILE A 329 -19.98 3.49 10.48
C ILE A 329 -21.40 3.42 9.93
N GLU A 330 -21.99 4.56 9.58
CA GLU A 330 -23.36 4.61 9.07
C GLU A 330 -23.50 3.81 7.76
N THR A 331 -22.53 3.93 6.85
CA THR A 331 -22.53 3.13 5.61
C THR A 331 -22.53 1.63 5.90
N ARG A 332 -21.74 1.16 6.87
CA ARG A 332 -21.73 -0.26 7.28
C ARG A 332 -23.06 -0.71 7.85
N LYS A 333 -23.69 0.10 8.71
CA LYS A 333 -25.02 -0.19 9.26
C LYS A 333 -26.07 -0.35 8.16
N GLU A 334 -26.08 0.56 7.20
CA GLU A 334 -27.03 0.51 6.09
C GLU A 334 -26.78 -0.71 5.18
N ILE A 335 -25.51 -1.07 4.91
CA ILE A 335 -25.18 -2.30 4.18
C ILE A 335 -25.69 -3.53 4.93
N MET A 336 -25.47 -3.63 6.25
CA MET A 336 -25.94 -4.75 7.08
C MET A 336 -27.48 -4.88 7.06
N ARG A 337 -28.21 -3.75 6.98
CA ARG A 337 -29.67 -3.73 6.92
C ARG A 337 -30.24 -4.13 5.56
N HIS A 338 -29.55 -3.77 4.48
CA HIS A 338 -30.11 -3.83 3.13
C HIS A 338 -29.50 -4.89 2.21
N CYS A 339 -28.31 -5.41 2.53
CA CYS A 339 -27.63 -6.45 1.76
C CYS A 339 -27.61 -7.77 2.54
N ARG A 340 -27.66 -8.90 1.84
CA ARG A 340 -27.67 -10.24 2.42
C ARG A 340 -26.41 -11.06 2.11
N SER A 341 -25.86 -10.88 0.92
CA SER A 341 -24.69 -11.61 0.45
C SER A 341 -23.40 -10.83 0.64
N VAL A 342 -23.46 -9.50 0.55
CA VAL A 342 -22.33 -8.60 0.75
C VAL A 342 -22.41 -8.00 2.15
N GLN A 343 -21.43 -8.31 3.00
CA GLN A 343 -21.44 -7.91 4.40
C GLN A 343 -20.11 -7.24 4.83
N PRO A 344 -20.14 -6.20 5.66
CA PRO A 344 -18.94 -5.62 6.23
C PRO A 344 -18.17 -6.64 7.08
N LEU A 345 -16.86 -6.61 6.99
CA LEU A 345 -15.98 -7.41 7.85
C LEU A 345 -15.88 -6.75 9.23
N LEU A 346 -16.67 -7.23 10.19
CA LEU A 346 -16.79 -6.68 11.54
C LEU A 346 -17.06 -7.80 12.57
N PRO A 347 -16.81 -7.57 13.87
CA PRO A 347 -17.33 -8.43 14.92
C PRO A 347 -18.87 -8.46 14.84
N GLY A 348 -19.46 -9.65 14.75
CA GLY A 348 -20.93 -9.76 14.61
C GLY A 348 -21.69 -9.24 15.82
N ASN A 349 -21.17 -9.49 17.03
CA ASN A 349 -21.79 -9.11 18.30
C ASN A 349 -20.75 -8.49 19.24
N ILE A 350 -21.19 -7.52 20.02
CA ILE A 350 -20.45 -6.94 21.14
C ILE A 350 -21.33 -7.08 22.38
N ASP A 351 -20.80 -7.70 23.44
CA ASP A 351 -21.55 -7.94 24.68
C ASP A 351 -22.94 -8.59 24.46
N GLY A 352 -23.04 -9.52 23.49
CA GLY A 352 -24.28 -10.24 23.18
C GLY A 352 -25.29 -9.47 22.32
N ARG A 353 -25.00 -8.25 21.90
CA ARG A 353 -25.85 -7.43 21.02
C ARG A 353 -25.21 -7.28 19.64
N PRO A 354 -26.01 -7.24 18.55
CA PRO A 354 -25.51 -6.99 17.20
C PRO A 354 -24.72 -5.68 17.10
N TRP A 355 -23.65 -5.68 16.30
CA TRP A 355 -22.75 -4.51 16.12
C TRP A 355 -23.52 -3.26 15.67
N ASP A 356 -24.44 -3.39 14.73
CA ASP A 356 -25.25 -2.32 14.16
C ASP A 356 -26.36 -1.79 15.08
N SER A 357 -26.63 -2.48 16.20
CA SER A 357 -27.64 -2.06 17.19
C SER A 357 -27.16 -0.98 18.17
N TYR A 358 -25.85 -0.69 18.16
CA TYR A 358 -25.27 0.35 19.01
C TYR A 358 -25.32 1.72 18.37
N ASP A 359 -25.36 2.77 19.17
CA ASP A 359 -25.25 4.14 18.70
C ASP A 359 -23.90 4.39 18.04
N THR A 360 -23.89 5.24 17.03
CA THR A 360 -22.67 5.57 16.28
C THR A 360 -21.59 6.15 17.17
N GLU A 361 -21.94 6.96 18.16
CA GLU A 361 -20.98 7.53 19.13
C GLU A 361 -20.27 6.46 19.96
N ASN A 362 -21.00 5.42 20.38
CA ASN A 362 -20.37 4.29 21.10
C ASN A 362 -19.37 3.55 20.21
N ILE A 363 -19.72 3.34 18.94
CA ILE A 363 -18.85 2.66 17.97
C ILE A 363 -17.61 3.51 17.65
N MET A 364 -17.74 4.83 17.58
CA MET A 364 -16.65 5.75 17.30
C MET A 364 -15.56 5.79 18.39
N THR A 365 -15.92 5.48 19.62
CA THR A 365 -15.05 5.70 20.78
C THR A 365 -14.52 4.41 21.41
N ASP A 366 -15.12 3.26 21.15
CA ASP A 366 -14.80 1.99 21.79
C ASP A 366 -14.10 1.03 20.82
N ARG A 367 -12.85 0.67 21.11
CA ARG A 367 -12.03 -0.25 20.33
C ARG A 367 -12.57 -1.67 20.24
N ARG A 368 -13.47 -2.09 21.11
CA ARG A 368 -14.10 -3.41 21.06
C ARG A 368 -14.85 -3.63 19.75
N PHE A 369 -15.45 -2.59 19.21
CA PHE A 369 -16.17 -2.64 17.92
C PHE A 369 -15.26 -2.88 16.72
N TRP A 370 -13.96 -2.70 16.86
CA TRP A 370 -12.94 -2.81 15.81
C TRP A 370 -11.97 -3.95 16.03
N ASN A 371 -12.26 -4.80 17.04
CA ASN A 371 -11.42 -5.94 17.38
C ASN A 371 -11.75 -7.16 16.51
N TYR A 372 -10.87 -7.51 15.60
CA TYR A 372 -11.08 -8.60 14.64
C TYR A 372 -10.86 -10.02 15.20
N ARG A 373 -10.44 -10.19 16.45
CA ARG A 373 -10.14 -11.51 17.04
C ARG A 373 -11.36 -12.44 17.07
N GLN A 374 -12.57 -11.90 17.27
CA GLN A 374 -13.80 -12.69 17.30
C GLN A 374 -14.09 -13.30 15.93
N MET A 375 -13.81 -12.56 14.84
CA MET A 375 -14.03 -12.99 13.46
C MET A 375 -13.01 -14.02 12.99
N SER A 376 -11.87 -14.09 13.67
CA SER A 376 -10.73 -14.94 13.27
C SER A 376 -11.07 -16.43 13.20
N LYS A 377 -11.97 -16.91 14.07
CA LYS A 377 -12.42 -18.30 14.05
C LYS A 377 -13.26 -18.61 12.81
N GLU A 378 -14.17 -17.69 12.45
CA GLU A 378 -15.04 -17.81 11.29
C GLU A 378 -14.23 -17.68 9.98
N MET A 379 -13.22 -16.83 9.98
CA MET A 379 -12.35 -16.55 8.83
C MET A 379 -11.17 -17.52 8.70
N GLY A 380 -11.04 -18.51 9.59
CA GLY A 380 -10.07 -19.60 9.50
C GLY A 380 -8.61 -19.23 9.79
N ALA A 381 -8.31 -18.01 10.22
CA ALA A 381 -6.92 -17.61 10.51
C ALA A 381 -6.44 -18.11 11.88
N ARG A 382 -5.16 -18.50 11.95
CA ARG A 382 -4.48 -18.94 13.17
C ARG A 382 -3.39 -17.92 13.58
N ASN A 383 -3.01 -17.94 14.87
CA ASN A 383 -1.91 -17.12 15.41
C ASN A 383 -2.09 -15.60 15.18
N ILE A 384 -3.30 -15.12 15.33
CA ILE A 384 -3.61 -13.70 15.14
C ILE A 384 -2.97 -12.87 16.24
N SER A 385 -2.24 -11.84 15.84
CA SER A 385 -1.70 -10.86 16.80
C SER A 385 -2.82 -10.00 17.38
N PRO A 386 -2.89 -9.82 18.72
CA PRO A 386 -3.87 -8.94 19.34
C PRO A 386 -3.60 -7.45 19.14
N HIS A 387 -2.48 -7.11 18.50
CA HIS A 387 -1.96 -5.76 18.38
C HIS A 387 -2.32 -5.13 17.03
N TYR A 388 -3.54 -5.40 16.56
CA TYR A 388 -4.14 -4.79 15.39
C TYR A 388 -5.62 -4.50 15.65
N LEU A 389 -6.14 -3.46 15.01
CA LEU A 389 -7.56 -3.16 14.91
C LEU A 389 -8.00 -3.13 13.45
N ILE A 390 -9.29 -3.32 13.22
CA ILE A 390 -9.91 -2.96 11.94
C ILE A 390 -9.86 -1.45 11.82
N ASP A 391 -9.40 -0.98 10.67
CA ASP A 391 -9.36 0.44 10.34
C ASP A 391 -10.79 0.93 10.03
N PRO A 392 -11.32 1.85 10.84
CA PRO A 392 -12.71 2.29 10.67
C PRO A 392 -12.96 3.08 9.39
N CYS A 393 -11.92 3.70 8.82
CA CYS A 393 -12.00 4.45 7.57
C CYS A 393 -11.80 3.59 6.31
N LYS A 394 -11.69 2.26 6.46
CA LYS A 394 -11.63 1.30 5.36
C LYS A 394 -12.81 0.34 5.42
N ILE A 395 -13.78 0.54 4.54
CA ILE A 395 -15.00 -0.28 4.48
C ILE A 395 -14.69 -1.52 3.66
N LEU A 396 -14.18 -2.57 4.35
CA LEU A 396 -13.93 -3.87 3.75
C LEU A 396 -15.22 -4.69 3.79
N LEU A 397 -15.70 -5.07 2.62
CA LEU A 397 -16.87 -5.94 2.45
C LEU A 397 -16.44 -7.33 2.05
N THR A 398 -17.06 -8.35 2.64
CA THR A 398 -16.92 -9.75 2.25
C THR A 398 -18.09 -10.17 1.37
N THR A 399 -17.84 -11.06 0.42
CA THR A 399 -18.83 -11.54 -0.53
C THR A 399 -19.03 -13.06 -0.48
N HIS A 400 -18.57 -13.72 0.60
CA HIS A 400 -18.66 -15.17 0.78
C HIS A 400 -19.23 -15.61 2.13
N LEU A 401 -19.45 -14.67 3.06
CA LEU A 401 -20.01 -14.96 4.39
C LEU A 401 -21.52 -14.77 4.48
N GLY A 402 -22.15 -14.17 3.45
CA GLY A 402 -23.58 -13.96 3.39
C GLY A 402 -24.34 -15.15 2.79
N GLU A 403 -25.61 -14.92 2.38
CA GLU A 403 -26.51 -15.96 1.86
C GLU A 403 -25.99 -16.63 0.58
N LYS A 404 -25.35 -15.86 -0.30
CA LYS A 404 -24.78 -16.34 -1.55
C LYS A 404 -23.32 -15.94 -1.63
N LYS A 405 -22.49 -16.82 -2.17
CA LYS A 405 -21.11 -16.47 -2.54
C LYS A 405 -21.12 -15.72 -3.86
N ILE A 406 -20.44 -14.57 -3.89
CA ILE A 406 -20.31 -13.72 -5.06
C ILE A 406 -18.81 -13.52 -5.34
N PRO A 407 -18.28 -13.90 -6.51
CA PRO A 407 -16.92 -13.55 -6.88
C PRO A 407 -16.76 -12.03 -6.90
N ALA A 408 -15.80 -11.51 -6.13
CA ALA A 408 -15.66 -10.07 -5.95
C ALA A 408 -15.34 -9.34 -7.27
N ALA A 409 -14.61 -10.01 -8.20
CA ALA A 409 -14.30 -9.45 -9.51
C ALA A 409 -15.56 -9.14 -10.33
N LEU A 410 -16.58 -10.00 -10.27
CA LEU A 410 -17.84 -9.79 -10.96
C LEU A 410 -18.62 -8.61 -10.39
N LEU A 411 -18.72 -8.54 -9.06
CA LEU A 411 -19.34 -7.41 -8.37
C LEU A 411 -18.58 -6.10 -8.64
N SER A 412 -17.24 -6.13 -8.63
CA SER A 412 -16.41 -4.97 -8.92
C SER A 412 -16.68 -4.41 -10.32
N MET A 413 -16.75 -5.28 -11.33
CA MET A 413 -17.08 -4.86 -12.71
C MET A 413 -18.49 -4.27 -12.82
N TYR A 414 -19.47 -4.87 -12.15
CA TYR A 414 -20.83 -4.34 -12.09
C TYR A 414 -20.87 -2.92 -11.49
N LEU A 415 -20.14 -2.70 -10.40
CA LEU A 415 -20.05 -1.39 -9.77
C LEU A 415 -19.35 -0.37 -10.68
N GLN A 416 -18.26 -0.76 -11.32
CA GLN A 416 -17.52 0.13 -12.26
C GLN A 416 -18.40 0.56 -13.44
N ASN A 417 -19.23 -0.34 -14.00
CA ASN A 417 -20.22 -0.01 -15.04
C ASN A 417 -21.28 0.99 -14.57
N ARG A 418 -21.35 1.26 -13.26
CA ARG A 418 -22.21 2.29 -12.61
C ARG A 418 -21.40 3.45 -12.05
N HIS A 419 -20.18 3.64 -12.53
CA HIS A 419 -19.27 4.70 -12.06
C HIS A 419 -18.94 4.64 -10.55
N ILE A 420 -19.07 3.45 -9.93
CA ILE A 420 -18.63 3.19 -8.56
C ILE A 420 -17.32 2.43 -8.63
N THR A 421 -16.21 3.09 -8.27
CA THR A 421 -14.88 2.49 -8.32
C THR A 421 -14.45 2.05 -6.93
N PRO A 422 -14.39 0.74 -6.65
CA PRO A 422 -13.79 0.24 -5.41
C PRO A 422 -12.27 0.42 -5.42
N GLU A 423 -11.69 0.55 -4.25
CA GLU A 423 -10.23 0.68 -4.09
C GLU A 423 -9.51 -0.63 -4.40
N LYS A 424 -10.06 -1.76 -3.99
CA LYS A 424 -9.48 -3.08 -4.19
C LYS A 424 -10.57 -4.13 -4.38
N CYS A 425 -10.25 -5.10 -5.22
CA CYS A 425 -11.00 -6.33 -5.38
C CYS A 425 -10.08 -7.52 -5.06
N GLY A 426 -10.46 -8.37 -4.10
CA GLY A 426 -9.82 -9.65 -3.78
C GLY A 426 -10.58 -10.83 -4.40
N LEU A 427 -10.37 -12.05 -3.89
CA LEU A 427 -11.18 -13.21 -4.32
C LEU A 427 -12.64 -13.04 -3.90
N HIS A 428 -12.87 -12.75 -2.62
CA HIS A 428 -14.20 -12.60 -2.02
C HIS A 428 -14.28 -11.35 -1.12
N SER A 429 -13.58 -10.30 -1.48
CA SER A 429 -13.60 -9.05 -0.73
C SER A 429 -13.49 -7.84 -1.64
N ILE A 430 -14.20 -6.77 -1.29
CA ILE A 430 -14.13 -5.47 -1.95
C ILE A 430 -13.88 -4.41 -0.89
N LEU A 431 -12.94 -3.51 -1.18
CA LEU A 431 -12.57 -2.42 -0.28
C LEU A 431 -13.06 -1.08 -0.83
N PHE A 432 -13.67 -0.30 0.05
CA PHE A 432 -13.99 1.12 -0.16
C PHE A 432 -13.32 1.96 0.91
N LEU A 433 -13.02 3.20 0.59
CA LEU A 433 -12.42 4.17 1.50
C LEU A 433 -13.49 5.14 2.00
N ALA A 434 -13.50 5.40 3.30
CA ALA A 434 -14.29 6.49 3.89
C ALA A 434 -13.41 7.73 4.00
N GLN A 435 -13.86 8.83 3.39
CA GLN A 435 -13.14 10.09 3.29
C GLN A 435 -13.92 11.24 3.92
N PRO A 436 -13.26 12.30 4.40
CA PRO A 436 -13.94 13.47 4.97
C PRO A 436 -14.95 14.16 4.06
N GLY A 437 -14.78 14.03 2.74
CA GLY A 437 -15.67 14.60 1.73
C GLY A 437 -16.83 13.69 1.30
N ASP A 438 -16.95 12.49 1.85
CA ASP A 438 -18.02 11.57 1.46
C ASP A 438 -19.38 12.00 2.01
N THR A 439 -20.43 11.74 1.22
CA THR A 439 -21.79 12.17 1.50
C THR A 439 -22.75 10.97 1.65
N LYS A 440 -23.86 11.18 2.32
CA LYS A 440 -24.93 10.17 2.43
C LYS A 440 -25.44 9.73 1.06
N GLU A 441 -25.60 10.65 0.11
CA GLU A 441 -26.02 10.35 -1.26
C GLU A 441 -25.07 9.34 -1.94
N LYS A 442 -23.76 9.50 -1.76
CA LYS A 442 -22.77 8.57 -2.28
C LYS A 442 -22.89 7.17 -1.65
N ALA A 443 -23.17 7.11 -0.34
CA ALA A 443 -23.43 5.84 0.35
C ALA A 443 -24.73 5.17 -0.13
N ASP A 444 -25.83 5.93 -0.22
CA ASP A 444 -27.12 5.44 -0.68
C ASP A 444 -27.05 4.88 -2.11
N TYR A 445 -26.26 5.53 -2.99
CA TYR A 445 -26.03 5.05 -4.35
C TYR A 445 -25.27 3.72 -4.36
N LEU A 446 -24.20 3.58 -3.58
CA LEU A 446 -23.46 2.33 -3.41
C LEU A 446 -24.38 1.22 -2.88
N ILE A 447 -25.12 1.45 -1.80
CA ILE A 447 -25.99 0.46 -1.17
C ILE A 447 -27.07 0.01 -2.13
N THR A 448 -27.66 0.94 -2.89
CA THR A 448 -28.65 0.62 -3.93
C THR A 448 -28.07 -0.29 -5.00
N ALA A 449 -26.85 -0.01 -5.47
CA ALA A 449 -26.16 -0.83 -6.46
C ALA A 449 -25.86 -2.25 -5.91
N LEU A 450 -25.34 -2.36 -4.68
CA LEU A 450 -25.09 -3.65 -4.02
C LEU A 450 -26.36 -4.49 -3.93
N ARG A 451 -27.43 -3.91 -3.43
CA ARG A 451 -28.75 -4.58 -3.29
C ARG A 451 -29.30 -5.01 -4.64
N GLN A 452 -29.25 -4.15 -5.65
CA GLN A 452 -29.71 -4.49 -7.01
C GLN A 452 -28.94 -5.66 -7.59
N PHE A 453 -27.62 -5.71 -7.36
CA PHE A 453 -26.81 -6.84 -7.83
C PHE A 453 -27.27 -8.16 -7.20
N GLU A 454 -27.48 -8.19 -5.90
CA GLU A 454 -27.90 -9.40 -5.17
C GLU A 454 -29.29 -9.91 -5.56
N THR A 455 -30.23 -9.01 -5.85
CA THR A 455 -31.65 -9.34 -5.99
C THR A 455 -32.15 -9.35 -7.43
N ALA A 456 -31.70 -8.43 -8.27
CA ALA A 456 -32.25 -8.22 -9.60
C ALA A 456 -31.35 -8.68 -10.75
N CYS A 457 -30.03 -8.84 -10.53
CA CYS A 457 -29.10 -9.16 -11.59
C CYS A 457 -28.83 -10.67 -11.72
N MET A 458 -29.00 -11.45 -10.66
CA MET A 458 -28.58 -12.86 -10.64
C MET A 458 -29.26 -13.73 -11.70
N ASP A 459 -30.55 -13.51 -11.94
CA ASP A 459 -31.33 -14.27 -12.92
C ASP A 459 -31.28 -13.67 -14.33
N LYS A 460 -30.55 -12.56 -14.52
CA LYS A 460 -30.40 -11.90 -15.82
C LYS A 460 -29.31 -12.52 -16.66
N PRO A 461 -29.44 -12.51 -18.00
CA PRO A 461 -28.36 -12.89 -18.90
C PRO A 461 -27.11 -12.02 -18.69
N VAL A 462 -25.94 -12.65 -18.70
CA VAL A 462 -24.65 -11.94 -18.54
C VAL A 462 -24.52 -10.79 -19.54
N LYS A 463 -24.90 -10.99 -20.80
CA LYS A 463 -24.84 -9.97 -21.87
C LYS A 463 -25.70 -8.73 -21.59
N GLU A 464 -26.76 -8.86 -20.78
CA GLU A 464 -27.63 -7.73 -20.40
C GLU A 464 -26.95 -6.86 -19.34
N ILE A 465 -26.29 -7.49 -18.37
CA ILE A 465 -25.64 -6.81 -17.24
C ILE A 465 -24.22 -6.32 -17.59
N PHE A 466 -23.52 -7.07 -18.44
CA PHE A 466 -22.14 -6.82 -18.84
C PHE A 466 -21.97 -6.82 -20.36
N PRO A 467 -22.50 -5.81 -21.08
CA PRO A 467 -22.48 -5.79 -22.54
C PRO A 467 -21.08 -5.62 -23.14
N SER A 468 -20.10 -5.16 -22.35
CA SER A 468 -18.73 -4.85 -22.79
C SER A 468 -17.72 -5.97 -22.61
N LEU A 469 -18.16 -7.18 -22.17
CA LEU A 469 -17.23 -8.30 -21.99
C LEU A 469 -16.58 -8.72 -23.32
N SER A 470 -15.29 -9.04 -23.26
CA SER A 470 -14.52 -9.52 -24.43
C SER A 470 -14.94 -10.92 -24.86
N ARG A 471 -15.49 -11.71 -23.93
CA ARG A 471 -16.01 -13.05 -24.15
C ARG A 471 -17.52 -13.09 -23.98
N THR A 472 -18.22 -13.78 -24.86
CA THR A 472 -19.64 -14.07 -24.71
C THR A 472 -19.86 -15.20 -23.72
N TYR A 473 -20.67 -14.95 -22.70
CA TYR A 473 -21.14 -15.94 -21.72
C TYR A 473 -22.64 -16.16 -21.95
N ASP A 474 -23.01 -17.33 -22.49
CA ASP A 474 -24.40 -17.69 -22.75
C ASP A 474 -25.04 -18.34 -21.52
N MET A 475 -25.14 -17.56 -20.46
CA MET A 475 -25.64 -17.97 -19.15
C MET A 475 -26.15 -16.74 -18.37
N THR A 476 -26.79 -16.99 -17.24
CA THR A 476 -27.16 -15.95 -16.27
C THR A 476 -25.97 -15.50 -15.42
N VAL A 477 -26.09 -14.35 -14.78
CA VAL A 477 -25.07 -13.84 -13.82
C VAL A 477 -24.86 -14.82 -12.67
N GLY A 478 -25.93 -15.43 -12.14
CA GLY A 478 -25.85 -16.43 -11.07
C GLY A 478 -25.14 -17.71 -11.49
N GLU A 479 -25.34 -18.18 -12.73
CA GLU A 479 -24.60 -19.32 -13.30
C GLU A 479 -23.12 -18.99 -13.50
N LEU A 480 -22.81 -17.76 -13.91
CA LEU A 480 -21.43 -17.29 -14.00
C LEU A 480 -20.76 -17.23 -12.63
N CYS A 481 -21.44 -16.68 -11.61
CA CYS A 481 -20.98 -16.73 -10.21
C CYS A 481 -20.65 -18.17 -9.81
N THR A 482 -21.56 -19.10 -10.03
CA THR A 482 -21.40 -20.52 -9.67
C THR A 482 -20.20 -21.13 -10.41
N SER A 483 -20.02 -20.79 -11.67
CA SER A 483 -18.91 -21.30 -12.49
C SER A 483 -17.55 -20.81 -12.00
N ILE A 484 -17.45 -19.53 -11.62
CA ILE A 484 -16.23 -18.94 -11.03
C ILE A 484 -15.97 -19.57 -9.65
N GLU A 485 -16.98 -19.66 -8.78
CA GLU A 485 -16.86 -20.28 -7.45
C GLU A 485 -16.39 -21.74 -7.55
N LYS A 486 -16.93 -22.50 -8.50
CA LYS A 486 -16.48 -23.88 -8.77
C LYS A 486 -14.99 -23.96 -9.08
N LEU A 487 -14.46 -23.00 -9.85
CA LEU A 487 -13.02 -22.93 -10.12
C LEU A 487 -12.22 -22.59 -8.85
N LEU A 488 -12.68 -21.62 -8.06
CA LEU A 488 -12.04 -21.24 -6.80
C LEU A 488 -12.01 -22.39 -5.80
N ASP A 489 -13.14 -23.11 -5.64
CA ASP A 489 -13.27 -24.26 -4.75
C ASP A 489 -12.44 -25.47 -5.24
N THR A 490 -12.42 -25.75 -6.56
CA THR A 490 -11.63 -26.85 -7.16
C THR A 490 -10.15 -26.71 -6.86
N HIS A 491 -9.63 -25.50 -6.87
CA HIS A 491 -8.24 -25.21 -6.55
C HIS A 491 -7.99 -24.91 -5.07
N ASN A 492 -9.04 -24.82 -4.26
CA ASN A 492 -8.93 -24.34 -2.89
C ASN A 492 -8.14 -23.01 -2.82
N ALA A 493 -8.54 -22.06 -3.66
CA ALA A 493 -7.77 -20.86 -3.98
C ALA A 493 -7.41 -20.02 -2.75
N GLY A 494 -8.33 -19.87 -1.79
CA GLY A 494 -8.09 -19.15 -0.54
C GLY A 494 -6.99 -19.80 0.33
N ASP A 495 -7.02 -21.13 0.46
CA ASP A 495 -5.98 -21.86 1.20
C ASP A 495 -4.61 -21.81 0.49
N LEU A 496 -4.60 -21.81 -0.84
CA LEU A 496 -3.35 -21.65 -1.61
C LEU A 496 -2.76 -20.26 -1.38
N GLU A 497 -3.59 -19.22 -1.36
CA GLU A 497 -3.14 -17.86 -1.10
C GLU A 497 -2.60 -17.72 0.33
N GLU A 498 -3.30 -18.26 1.35
CA GLU A 498 -2.81 -18.31 2.73
C GLU A 498 -1.45 -19.02 2.80
N LYS A 499 -1.36 -20.23 2.28
CA LYS A 499 -0.15 -21.06 2.33
C LYS A 499 1.03 -20.45 1.59
N MET A 500 0.78 -19.67 0.53
CA MET A 500 1.84 -18.98 -0.21
C MET A 500 2.62 -17.99 0.67
N PHE A 501 2.02 -17.45 1.73
CA PHE A 501 2.65 -16.50 2.66
C PHE A 501 3.21 -17.15 3.93
N ILE A 502 3.07 -18.47 4.11
CA ILE A 502 3.71 -19.20 5.21
C ILE A 502 5.22 -19.31 4.94
N LEU A 503 6.03 -18.92 5.92
CA LEU A 503 7.48 -18.80 5.77
C LEU A 503 8.25 -20.11 5.87
N SER A 504 7.66 -21.17 6.46
CA SER A 504 8.33 -22.47 6.65
C SER A 504 8.84 -23.09 5.35
N ASP A 505 8.18 -22.83 4.23
CA ASP A 505 8.52 -23.39 2.92
C ASP A 505 9.44 -22.48 2.09
N LYS A 506 9.69 -21.24 2.56
CA LYS A 506 10.46 -20.26 1.81
C LYS A 506 11.94 -20.35 2.11
N THR A 507 12.74 -20.55 1.08
CA THR A 507 14.19 -20.58 1.16
C THR A 507 14.80 -19.56 0.22
N THR A 508 15.73 -18.76 0.75
CA THR A 508 16.57 -17.85 -0.05
C THR A 508 17.63 -18.69 -0.77
N GLY A 509 17.72 -18.55 -2.08
CA GLY A 509 18.76 -19.19 -2.89
C GLY A 509 19.99 -18.31 -3.10
N ILE A 510 19.76 -17.00 -3.34
CA ILE A 510 20.77 -15.95 -3.46
C ILE A 510 20.16 -14.66 -2.91
N SER A 511 20.98 -13.63 -2.65
CA SER A 511 20.44 -12.32 -2.24
C SER A 511 19.62 -11.67 -3.38
N GLY A 512 18.70 -10.78 -3.02
CA GLY A 512 17.89 -10.04 -3.98
C GLY A 512 18.76 -9.21 -4.94
N LYS A 513 19.80 -8.55 -4.41
CA LYS A 513 20.77 -7.80 -5.22
C LYS A 513 21.46 -8.70 -6.24
N LYS A 514 21.92 -9.88 -5.82
CA LYS A 514 22.55 -10.85 -6.72
C LYS A 514 21.57 -11.34 -7.81
N ALA A 515 20.31 -11.54 -7.45
CA ALA A 515 19.26 -11.90 -8.43
C ALA A 515 19.09 -10.80 -9.48
N THR A 516 19.06 -9.53 -9.06
CA THR A 516 19.00 -8.37 -9.94
C THR A 516 20.21 -8.29 -10.86
N ASP A 517 21.44 -8.49 -10.32
CA ASP A 517 22.67 -8.49 -11.11
C ASP A 517 22.68 -9.59 -12.18
N CYS A 518 22.24 -10.80 -11.83
CA CYS A 518 22.11 -11.89 -12.79
C CYS A 518 21.08 -11.56 -13.88
N PHE A 519 19.96 -10.95 -13.51
CA PHE A 519 18.92 -10.54 -14.46
C PHE A 519 19.47 -9.53 -15.48
N VAL A 520 20.13 -8.47 -15.00
CA VAL A 520 20.70 -7.40 -15.84
C VAL A 520 21.81 -7.92 -16.76
N LYS A 521 22.67 -8.82 -16.26
CA LYS A 521 23.75 -9.45 -17.03
C LYS A 521 23.28 -10.49 -18.06
N GLY A 522 21.97 -10.75 -18.14
CA GLY A 522 21.44 -11.77 -19.04
C GLY A 522 21.64 -13.21 -18.56
N GLU A 523 22.13 -13.42 -17.35
CA GLU A 523 22.25 -14.74 -16.70
C GLU A 523 20.89 -15.24 -16.26
N ARG A 524 19.95 -15.33 -17.21
CA ARG A 524 18.54 -15.62 -16.99
C ARG A 524 17.98 -16.61 -17.99
N LYS A 525 16.97 -17.38 -17.57
CA LYS A 525 16.22 -18.29 -18.42
C LYS A 525 14.72 -18.13 -18.16
N LEU A 526 13.96 -17.90 -19.20
CA LEU A 526 12.50 -17.90 -19.12
C LEU A 526 12.01 -19.35 -19.10
N VAL A 527 11.24 -19.70 -18.05
CA VAL A 527 10.84 -21.09 -17.77
C VAL A 527 9.33 -21.13 -17.54
N PRO A 528 8.60 -22.09 -18.14
CA PRO A 528 7.17 -22.23 -17.94
C PRO A 528 6.86 -22.61 -16.49
N LEU A 529 5.71 -22.15 -15.99
CA LEU A 529 5.28 -22.25 -14.60
C LEU A 529 5.45 -23.67 -14.01
N LYS A 530 5.06 -24.69 -14.75
CA LYS A 530 5.16 -26.11 -14.33
C LYS A 530 6.59 -26.58 -13.97
N GLN A 531 7.62 -25.87 -14.45
CA GLN A 531 9.02 -26.20 -14.26
C GLN A 531 9.73 -25.27 -13.24
N LEU A 532 8.99 -24.40 -12.54
CA LEU A 532 9.57 -23.40 -11.63
C LEU A 532 9.96 -23.95 -10.26
N LYS A 533 9.30 -25.00 -9.76
CA LYS A 533 9.57 -25.55 -8.42
C LYS A 533 11.07 -25.77 -8.18
N GLY A 534 11.59 -25.16 -7.09
CA GLY A 534 13.00 -25.21 -6.70
C GLY A 534 13.95 -24.32 -7.51
N ARG A 535 13.45 -23.59 -8.53
CA ARG A 535 14.23 -22.62 -9.30
C ARG A 535 14.33 -21.30 -8.54
N ILE A 536 15.43 -20.58 -8.70
CA ILE A 536 15.62 -19.26 -8.08
C ILE A 536 14.97 -18.21 -8.96
N ALA A 537 14.05 -17.44 -8.38
CA ALA A 537 13.39 -16.32 -9.04
C ALA A 537 14.38 -15.15 -9.26
N LEU A 538 14.32 -14.50 -10.42
CA LEU A 538 15.09 -13.30 -10.71
C LEU A 538 14.24 -12.03 -10.70
N GLU A 539 12.91 -12.18 -10.67
CA GLU A 539 11.94 -11.10 -10.50
C GLU A 539 11.02 -11.40 -9.33
N CYS A 540 10.42 -10.37 -8.76
CA CYS A 540 9.37 -10.53 -7.76
C CYS A 540 8.05 -10.88 -8.45
N ALA A 541 7.49 -12.05 -8.16
CA ALA A 541 6.20 -12.49 -8.69
C ALA A 541 5.06 -12.21 -7.71
N MET A 542 3.99 -11.57 -8.20
CA MET A 542 2.82 -11.17 -7.41
C MET A 542 1.57 -10.98 -8.27
N VAL A 543 0.41 -11.03 -7.63
CA VAL A 543 -0.85 -10.48 -8.17
C VAL A 543 -0.92 -9.00 -7.81
N TYR A 544 -1.42 -8.15 -8.71
CA TYR A 544 -1.51 -6.71 -8.52
C TYR A 544 -2.93 -6.18 -8.87
N PRO A 545 -3.53 -5.33 -8.02
CA PRO A 545 -3.18 -5.03 -6.63
C PRO A 545 -3.17 -6.29 -5.75
N PRO A 546 -2.51 -6.33 -4.58
CA PRO A 546 -1.97 -5.25 -3.76
C PRO A 546 -0.47 -4.98 -3.93
N GLY A 547 0.24 -5.69 -4.81
CA GLY A 547 1.68 -5.50 -4.98
C GLY A 547 2.55 -6.08 -3.86
N ILE A 548 2.07 -7.13 -3.20
CA ILE A 548 2.80 -7.92 -2.19
C ILE A 548 3.45 -9.12 -2.84
N CYS A 549 4.76 -9.27 -2.65
CA CYS A 549 5.51 -10.34 -3.32
C CYS A 549 5.12 -11.74 -2.79
N GLY A 550 4.51 -12.56 -3.63
CA GLY A 550 4.33 -13.99 -3.37
C GLY A 550 5.66 -14.74 -3.42
N VAL A 551 6.49 -14.44 -4.42
CA VAL A 551 7.88 -14.92 -4.54
C VAL A 551 8.77 -13.71 -4.74
N ALA A 552 9.75 -13.49 -3.88
CA ALA A 552 10.71 -12.40 -4.04
C ALA A 552 11.90 -12.82 -4.91
N ALA A 553 12.53 -11.85 -5.58
CA ALA A 553 13.76 -12.10 -6.32
C ALA A 553 14.84 -12.66 -5.38
N GLY A 554 15.52 -13.72 -5.81
CA GLY A 554 16.48 -14.47 -5.02
C GLY A 554 15.89 -15.66 -4.25
N GLU A 555 14.57 -15.73 -4.05
CA GLU A 555 13.90 -16.88 -3.42
C GLU A 555 13.76 -18.06 -4.40
N LYS A 556 13.66 -19.25 -3.83
CA LYS A 556 13.28 -20.45 -4.60
C LYS A 556 11.76 -20.54 -4.71
N TRP A 557 11.28 -20.84 -5.91
CA TRP A 557 9.87 -21.15 -6.15
C TRP A 557 9.44 -22.36 -5.34
N THR A 558 8.48 -22.20 -4.44
CA THR A 558 7.87 -23.29 -3.67
C THR A 558 6.84 -24.06 -4.51
N GLY A 559 6.49 -25.27 -4.09
CA GLY A 559 5.38 -26.00 -4.71
C GLY A 559 4.06 -25.25 -4.58
N THR A 560 3.82 -24.64 -3.42
CA THR A 560 2.62 -23.85 -3.13
C THR A 560 2.50 -22.64 -4.04
N ALA A 561 3.60 -21.88 -4.25
CA ALA A 561 3.61 -20.75 -5.17
C ALA A 561 3.32 -21.19 -6.62
N VAL A 562 3.91 -22.30 -7.06
CA VAL A 562 3.62 -22.86 -8.39
C VAL A 562 2.14 -23.24 -8.52
N SER A 563 1.56 -23.88 -7.50
CA SER A 563 0.13 -24.26 -7.50
C SER A 563 -0.79 -23.03 -7.51
N TYR A 564 -0.47 -21.99 -6.72
CA TYR A 564 -1.24 -20.75 -6.71
C TYR A 564 -1.25 -20.07 -8.09
N PHE A 565 -0.09 -19.89 -8.70
CA PHE A 565 -0.02 -19.27 -10.03
C PHE A 565 -0.55 -20.20 -11.15
N ALA A 566 -0.60 -21.55 -10.94
CA ALA A 566 -1.28 -22.45 -11.86
C ALA A 566 -2.81 -22.26 -11.80
N PHE A 567 -3.36 -22.01 -10.63
CA PHE A 567 -4.75 -21.58 -10.48
C PHE A 567 -5.00 -20.26 -11.21
N ILE A 568 -4.12 -19.24 -11.05
CA ILE A 568 -4.23 -17.97 -11.76
C ILE A 568 -4.14 -18.17 -13.29
N GLU A 569 -3.24 -19.04 -13.79
CA GLU A 569 -3.14 -19.39 -15.21
C GLU A 569 -4.47 -19.98 -15.73
N GLU A 570 -5.11 -20.83 -14.95
CA GLU A 570 -6.40 -21.42 -15.33
C GLU A 570 -7.52 -20.36 -15.30
N TYR A 571 -7.53 -19.51 -14.26
CA TYR A 571 -8.49 -18.41 -14.13
C TYR A 571 -8.42 -17.45 -15.33
N ILE A 572 -7.19 -17.06 -15.75
CA ILE A 572 -6.95 -16.19 -16.92
C ILE A 572 -7.51 -16.81 -18.22
N ASN A 573 -7.49 -18.14 -18.34
CA ASN A 573 -8.01 -18.83 -19.53
C ASN A 573 -9.53 -19.07 -19.45
N ALA A 574 -10.08 -19.32 -18.28
CA ALA A 574 -11.50 -19.61 -18.09
C ALA A 574 -12.33 -18.31 -18.07
N PHE A 575 -11.85 -17.29 -17.37
CA PHE A 575 -12.56 -16.03 -17.12
C PHE A 575 -11.64 -14.82 -17.38
N PRO A 576 -11.21 -14.56 -18.61
CA PRO A 576 -10.20 -13.55 -18.95
C PRO A 576 -10.60 -12.13 -18.55
N ASP A 577 -11.91 -11.80 -18.58
CA ASP A 577 -12.43 -10.47 -18.26
C ASP A 577 -12.40 -10.16 -16.74
N PHE A 578 -12.26 -11.18 -15.91
CA PHE A 578 -12.26 -11.09 -14.44
C PHE A 578 -10.91 -11.47 -13.81
N ALA A 579 -9.90 -11.73 -14.65
CA ALA A 579 -8.61 -12.20 -14.20
C ALA A 579 -7.77 -11.07 -13.60
N PRO A 580 -7.05 -11.34 -12.48
CA PRO A 580 -6.16 -10.35 -11.89
C PRO A 580 -4.92 -10.14 -12.75
N GLU A 581 -4.33 -8.94 -12.66
CA GLU A 581 -3.02 -8.66 -13.25
C GLU A 581 -1.91 -9.40 -12.50
N CYS A 582 -0.91 -9.91 -13.25
CA CYS A 582 0.28 -10.56 -12.70
C CYS A 582 1.53 -9.77 -13.03
N VAL A 583 2.33 -9.45 -12.01
CA VAL A 583 3.63 -8.78 -12.16
C VAL A 583 4.75 -9.78 -11.87
N GLY A 584 5.85 -9.73 -12.66
CA GLY A 584 6.96 -10.67 -12.55
C GLY A 584 6.66 -12.06 -13.11
N LEU A 585 5.55 -12.18 -13.83
CA LEU A 585 5.16 -13.32 -14.64
C LEU A 585 4.89 -12.87 -16.08
N HIS A 586 5.33 -13.67 -17.04
CA HIS A 586 5.27 -13.37 -18.44
C HIS A 586 4.26 -14.28 -19.13
N ILE A 587 3.25 -13.69 -19.76
CA ILE A 587 2.21 -14.44 -20.46
C ILE A 587 2.68 -14.72 -21.90
N LYS A 588 2.59 -15.99 -22.33
CA LYS A 588 2.75 -16.40 -23.73
C LYS A 588 1.53 -17.17 -24.17
N GLU A 589 1.15 -16.99 -25.40
CA GLU A 589 0.10 -17.78 -26.00
C GLU A 589 0.69 -19.05 -26.65
N GLU A 590 0.16 -20.22 -26.27
CA GLU A 590 0.56 -21.51 -26.79
C GLU A 590 -0.70 -22.31 -27.14
N LYS A 591 -0.85 -22.66 -28.39
CA LYS A 591 -2.01 -23.45 -28.92
C LYS A 591 -3.36 -22.86 -28.47
N GLY A 592 -3.51 -21.54 -28.57
CA GLY A 592 -4.73 -20.81 -28.17
C GLY A 592 -4.97 -20.71 -26.65
N ARG A 593 -3.98 -21.00 -25.82
CA ARG A 593 -4.06 -20.84 -24.36
C ARG A 593 -2.94 -19.94 -23.85
N LYS A 594 -3.28 -19.07 -22.91
CA LYS A 594 -2.32 -18.24 -22.18
C LYS A 594 -1.55 -19.11 -21.18
N LYS A 595 -0.21 -19.02 -21.20
CA LYS A 595 0.70 -19.73 -20.32
C LYS A 595 1.58 -18.76 -19.54
N LEU A 596 1.80 -19.02 -18.27
CA LEU A 596 2.65 -18.23 -17.39
C LEU A 596 4.10 -18.75 -17.39
N TYR A 597 5.01 -17.80 -17.47
CA TYR A 597 6.47 -18.00 -17.43
C TYR A 597 7.08 -17.06 -16.41
N ALA A 598 8.23 -17.45 -15.84
CA ALA A 598 9.04 -16.57 -15.01
C ALA A 598 10.53 -16.64 -15.39
N TRP A 599 11.23 -15.54 -15.19
CA TRP A 599 12.68 -15.49 -15.29
C TRP A 599 13.32 -16.11 -14.06
N VAL A 600 14.21 -17.07 -14.27
CA VAL A 600 14.92 -17.81 -13.23
C VAL A 600 16.40 -17.91 -13.53
N LEU A 601 17.20 -18.12 -12.49
CA LEU A 601 18.62 -18.41 -12.63
C LEU A 601 18.80 -19.74 -13.40
N PRO A 602 19.63 -19.79 -14.45
CA PRO A 602 19.96 -21.01 -15.17
C PRO A 602 20.54 -22.08 -14.23
N LYS A 603 20.16 -23.35 -14.41
CA LYS A 603 20.87 -24.44 -13.74
C LYS A 603 22.31 -24.44 -14.28
N LYS A 604 23.34 -24.41 -13.41
CA LYS A 604 24.73 -24.66 -13.85
C LYS A 604 24.73 -25.99 -14.57
N LYS A 605 25.21 -26.04 -15.81
CA LYS A 605 25.55 -27.31 -16.45
C LYS A 605 26.55 -27.99 -15.53
N ARG A 606 26.24 -29.18 -15.01
CA ARG A 606 27.28 -30.05 -14.46
C ARG A 606 28.26 -30.28 -15.60
N LEU A 607 29.45 -29.66 -15.51
CA LEU A 607 30.58 -30.11 -16.28
C LEU A 607 30.81 -31.54 -15.84
N LEU A 608 30.34 -32.51 -16.64
CA LEU A 608 30.83 -33.84 -16.61
C LEU A 608 32.32 -33.71 -16.81
N ASN A 609 33.10 -33.95 -15.74
CA ASN A 609 34.55 -34.19 -15.84
C ASN A 609 34.73 -35.34 -16.83
N ARG A 610 34.97 -35.03 -18.07
CA ARG A 610 35.66 -35.91 -18.97
C ARG A 610 37.16 -35.81 -18.57
N GLN A 611 37.51 -36.57 -17.53
CA GLN A 611 38.86 -37.06 -17.43
C GLN A 611 39.07 -38.01 -18.62
N ARG A 612 39.90 -37.58 -19.54
CA ARG A 612 40.72 -38.41 -20.37
C ARG A 612 42.17 -38.03 -20.13
#